data_d2f6f2cadcc06b2f5e30fc261d88cb81
#
_entry.id   d2f6f2cadcc06b2f5e30fc261d88cb81
#
_cell.length_a   1.000
_cell.length_b   1.000
_cell.length_c   1.000
_cell.angle_alpha   90.00
_cell.angle_beta   90.00
_cell.angle_gamma   90.00
#
_symmetry.space_group_name_H-M   'P 1'
#
loop_
_entity.id
_entity.type
_entity.pdbx_description
1 polymer ?
#
loop_
_entity_poly.entity_id
_entity_poly.type
_entity_poly.pdbx_seq_one_letter_code
_entity_poly.pdbx_strand_id
1 'polypeptide(L)'
;MKTIKYLTLRLMAVAAIAKAFSPPAKAQVTPFTYFNVDWQFNAPISNNFANKASGWGMNFEGGYYVLPDLSIGAFINYHTNNEYISRQTLPISNSAALTTDQQHSVFQLPFGFATHYRFSDGACQPYIGLKLGANYTKMSSDFYIYEVKDNTWGFYVSPEVGVNIYPWTNSIGFHLAAFYSYSTNKGTVFNYDMDKLNNFGFRLGVAF
;
A
#
# COMPACT_ATOMS: atom_id res chain seq x y z
N MET A 1 1.49 25.18 -20.21
CA MET A 1 1.68 24.33 -21.40
C MET A 1 3.08 23.76 -21.58
N LYS A 2 4.18 24.44 -21.26
CA LYS A 2 5.55 23.88 -21.39
C LYS A 2 5.82 22.71 -20.44
N THR A 3 5.33 22.74 -19.21
CA THR A 3 5.56 21.70 -18.17
C THR A 3 4.95 20.35 -18.52
N ILE A 4 3.77 20.35 -19.14
CA ILE A 4 3.08 19.11 -19.56
C ILE A 4 3.86 18.41 -20.69
N LYS A 5 4.43 19.17 -21.63
CA LYS A 5 5.25 18.61 -22.72
C LYS A 5 6.53 17.92 -22.20
N TYR A 6 7.14 18.45 -21.15
CA TYR A 6 8.34 17.82 -20.54
C TYR A 6 7.98 16.56 -19.74
N LEU A 7 6.79 16.52 -19.13
CA LEU A 7 6.33 15.35 -18.39
C LEU A 7 6.02 14.20 -19.36
N THR A 8 5.31 14.47 -20.47
CA THR A 8 5.03 13.47 -21.50
C THR A 8 6.32 12.96 -22.17
N LEU A 9 7.29 13.84 -22.43
CA LEU A 9 8.56 13.44 -23.03
C LEU A 9 9.38 12.54 -22.09
N ARG A 10 9.37 12.83 -20.78
CA ARG A 10 10.03 11.97 -19.77
C ARG A 10 9.33 10.62 -19.60
N LEU A 11 8.01 10.57 -19.63
CA LEU A 11 7.23 9.33 -19.61
C LEU A 11 7.48 8.48 -20.85
N MET A 12 7.57 9.10 -22.03
CA MET A 12 7.92 8.41 -23.28
C MET A 12 9.36 7.90 -23.27
N ALA A 13 10.30 8.64 -22.68
CA ALA A 13 11.69 8.21 -22.54
C ALA A 13 11.80 7.00 -21.58
N VAL A 14 11.08 6.98 -20.47
CA VAL A 14 11.02 5.84 -19.55
C VAL A 14 10.41 4.62 -20.23
N ALA A 15 9.33 4.78 -21.00
CA ALA A 15 8.70 3.70 -21.76
C ALA A 15 9.61 3.18 -22.88
N ALA A 16 10.41 4.04 -23.54
CA ALA A 16 11.39 3.65 -24.55
C ALA A 16 12.58 2.90 -23.95
N ILE A 17 13.04 3.30 -22.76
CA ILE A 17 14.08 2.60 -22.01
C ILE A 17 13.57 1.22 -21.57
N ALA A 18 12.34 1.12 -21.06
CA ALA A 18 11.74 -0.16 -20.70
C ALA A 18 11.63 -1.13 -21.90
N LYS A 19 11.31 -0.62 -23.10
CA LYS A 19 11.33 -1.41 -24.35
C LYS A 19 12.73 -1.82 -24.80
N ALA A 20 13.74 -0.97 -24.63
CA ALA A 20 15.12 -1.26 -25.03
C ALA A 20 15.79 -2.35 -24.15
N PHE A 21 15.32 -2.51 -22.91
CA PHE A 21 15.77 -3.55 -21.99
C PHE A 21 14.90 -4.81 -22.02
N SER A 22 13.93 -4.92 -22.93
CA SER A 22 13.18 -6.15 -23.14
C SER A 22 14.03 -7.13 -23.93
N PRO A 23 14.69 -8.14 -23.33
CA PRO A 23 15.33 -9.18 -24.08
C PRO A 23 14.26 -9.92 -24.89
N PRO A 24 14.57 -10.44 -26.09
CA PRO A 24 13.67 -11.32 -26.81
C PRO A 24 13.66 -12.69 -26.12
N ALA A 25 13.19 -12.72 -24.90
CA ALA A 25 13.03 -13.96 -24.16
C ALA A 25 11.63 -14.48 -24.44
N LYS A 26 11.54 -15.63 -25.06
CA LYS A 26 10.36 -16.50 -25.09
C LYS A 26 10.15 -17.11 -23.69
N ALA A 27 10.04 -16.29 -22.67
CA ALA A 27 9.59 -16.69 -21.36
C ALA A 27 8.07 -16.74 -21.45
N GLN A 28 7.53 -17.91 -21.60
CA GLN A 28 6.10 -18.15 -21.59
C GLN A 28 5.69 -18.29 -20.12
N VAL A 29 5.43 -17.15 -19.48
CA VAL A 29 4.81 -17.10 -18.15
C VAL A 29 3.44 -17.75 -18.27
N THR A 30 3.04 -18.55 -17.28
CA THR A 30 1.72 -19.18 -17.26
C THR A 30 0.66 -18.09 -17.42
N PRO A 31 -0.09 -18.09 -18.52
CA PRO A 31 -0.87 -16.92 -18.92
C PRO A 31 -2.13 -16.70 -18.08
N PHE A 32 -2.41 -17.56 -17.10
CA PHE A 32 -3.74 -17.60 -16.47
C PHE A 32 -3.79 -17.14 -15.03
N THR A 33 -2.69 -17.21 -14.29
CA THR A 33 -2.68 -16.87 -12.85
C THR A 33 -1.45 -16.03 -12.52
N TYR A 34 -1.55 -15.22 -11.48
CA TYR A 34 -0.42 -14.57 -10.84
C TYR A 34 -0.58 -14.64 -9.33
N PHE A 35 0.53 -14.62 -8.61
CA PHE A 35 0.57 -14.51 -7.16
C PHE A 35 1.78 -13.67 -6.74
N ASN A 36 1.54 -12.61 -5.96
CA ASN A 36 2.58 -11.71 -5.48
C ASN A 36 2.64 -11.75 -3.95
N VAL A 37 3.87 -11.84 -3.44
CA VAL A 37 4.16 -11.71 -2.01
C VAL A 37 5.17 -10.60 -1.85
N ASP A 38 4.78 -9.52 -1.18
CA ASP A 38 5.55 -8.30 -1.11
C ASP A 38 5.78 -7.84 0.31
N TRP A 39 6.96 -7.34 0.55
CA TRP A 39 7.21 -6.37 1.60
C TRP A 39 6.63 -5.02 1.19
N GLN A 40 5.96 -4.33 2.13
CA GLN A 40 5.26 -3.08 1.88
C GLN A 40 5.79 -1.97 2.79
N PHE A 41 6.15 -0.85 2.17
CA PHE A 41 6.47 0.40 2.85
C PHE A 41 5.32 1.39 2.70
N ASN A 42 4.96 2.07 3.80
CA ASN A 42 3.85 3.01 3.86
C ASN A 42 4.30 4.34 4.45
N ALA A 43 3.90 5.41 3.80
CA ALA A 43 4.04 6.77 4.28
C ALA A 43 2.64 7.40 4.40
N PRO A 44 2.14 7.63 5.61
CA PRO A 44 0.85 8.30 5.83
C PRO A 44 0.89 9.73 5.29
N ILE A 45 -0.23 10.14 4.67
CA ILE A 45 -0.45 11.50 4.20
C ILE A 45 -1.61 12.07 4.99
N SER A 46 -1.39 13.16 5.72
CA SER A 46 -2.45 13.83 6.48
C SER A 46 -3.08 12.97 7.59
N ASN A 47 -2.29 12.18 8.28
CA ASN A 47 -2.71 11.46 9.47
C ASN A 47 -2.15 12.20 10.71
N ASN A 48 -3.03 12.69 11.58
CA ASN A 48 -2.64 13.44 12.78
C ASN A 48 -2.34 12.53 13.98
N PHE A 49 -2.53 11.21 13.85
CA PHE A 49 -2.39 10.27 14.95
C PHE A 49 -1.09 9.47 14.91
N ALA A 50 -0.71 8.94 13.73
CA ALA A 50 0.56 8.23 13.52
C ALA A 50 1.10 8.56 12.12
N ASN A 51 1.91 9.62 12.03
CA ASN A 51 2.34 10.24 10.78
C ASN A 51 3.69 9.74 10.27
N LYS A 52 4.37 8.86 11.01
CA LYS A 52 5.68 8.36 10.56
C LYS A 52 5.53 7.24 9.55
N ALA A 53 6.36 7.32 8.51
CA ALA A 53 6.51 6.27 7.52
C ALA A 53 7.03 4.98 8.17
N SER A 54 6.58 3.83 7.67
CA SER A 54 6.91 2.52 8.24
C SER A 54 7.12 1.47 7.16
N GLY A 55 8.11 0.63 7.36
CA GLY A 55 8.35 -0.58 6.57
C GLY A 55 7.74 -1.85 7.19
N TRP A 56 6.91 -1.73 8.21
CA TRP A 56 6.23 -2.88 8.84
C TRP A 56 4.94 -3.21 8.11
N GLY A 57 5.07 -3.81 6.93
CA GLY A 57 3.92 -4.22 6.15
C GLY A 57 4.25 -5.33 5.17
N MET A 58 3.24 -6.13 4.83
CA MET A 58 3.29 -7.13 3.77
C MET A 58 1.99 -7.11 2.97
N ASN A 59 2.10 -7.46 1.69
CA ASN A 59 0.98 -7.63 0.79
C ASN A 59 1.03 -9.03 0.19
N PHE A 60 -0.13 -9.67 0.16
CA PHE A 60 -0.38 -10.93 -0.50
C PHE A 60 -1.51 -10.71 -1.50
N GLU A 61 -1.27 -11.09 -2.73
CA GLU A 61 -2.21 -10.88 -3.79
C GLU A 61 -2.13 -12.02 -4.79
N GLY A 62 -3.29 -12.45 -5.27
CA GLY A 62 -3.36 -13.46 -6.31
C GLY A 62 -4.61 -13.35 -7.14
N GLY A 63 -4.50 -13.68 -8.42
CA GLY A 63 -5.62 -13.54 -9.34
C GLY A 63 -5.49 -14.41 -10.57
N TYR A 64 -6.54 -14.34 -11.37
CA TYR A 64 -6.71 -15.06 -12.61
C TYR A 64 -6.93 -14.07 -13.76
N TYR A 65 -6.26 -14.28 -14.89
CA TYR A 65 -6.46 -13.49 -16.10
C TYR A 65 -7.75 -13.95 -16.81
N VAL A 66 -8.79 -13.11 -16.71
CA VAL A 66 -10.11 -13.34 -17.38
C VAL A 66 -10.07 -12.93 -18.84
N LEU A 67 -9.18 -11.99 -19.19
CA LEU A 67 -8.83 -11.60 -20.54
C LEU A 67 -7.28 -11.67 -20.66
N PRO A 68 -6.72 -11.67 -21.87
CA PRO A 68 -5.27 -11.74 -22.05
C PRO A 68 -4.47 -10.74 -21.21
N ASP A 69 -5.03 -9.54 -20.99
CA ASP A 69 -4.35 -8.45 -20.31
C ASP A 69 -5.04 -8.01 -19.02
N LEU A 70 -6.23 -8.51 -18.71
CA LEU A 70 -7.02 -8.14 -17.55
C LEU A 70 -7.15 -9.30 -16.56
N SER A 71 -6.71 -9.10 -15.34
CA SER A 71 -6.90 -10.05 -14.26
C SER A 71 -7.91 -9.56 -13.22
N ILE A 72 -8.53 -10.53 -12.55
CA ILE A 72 -9.35 -10.35 -11.36
C ILE A 72 -8.81 -11.29 -10.29
N GLY A 73 -8.67 -10.78 -9.08
CA GLY A 73 -8.12 -11.53 -7.97
C GLY A 73 -8.56 -11.00 -6.61
N ALA A 74 -7.88 -11.47 -5.60
CA ALA A 74 -8.07 -11.05 -4.23
C ALA A 74 -6.73 -10.61 -3.62
N PHE A 75 -6.81 -9.72 -2.65
CA PHE A 75 -5.66 -9.30 -1.88
C PHE A 75 -5.98 -9.26 -0.39
N ILE A 76 -4.95 -9.42 0.38
CA ILE A 76 -4.90 -9.10 1.81
C ILE A 76 -3.55 -8.48 2.09
N ASN A 77 -3.53 -7.33 2.73
CA ASN A 77 -2.28 -6.76 3.21
C ASN A 77 -2.41 -6.32 4.67
N TYR A 78 -1.30 -6.15 5.34
CA TYR A 78 -1.27 -5.53 6.64
C TYR A 78 -0.10 -4.55 6.72
N HIS A 79 -0.27 -3.51 7.50
CA HIS A 79 0.81 -2.59 7.85
C HIS A 79 0.52 -1.86 9.15
N THR A 80 1.60 -1.40 9.77
CA THR A 80 1.51 -0.64 11.02
C THR A 80 2.35 0.62 10.88
N ASN A 81 1.76 1.76 11.23
CA ASN A 81 2.45 3.03 11.37
C ASN A 81 2.49 3.40 12.85
N ASN A 82 3.62 3.87 13.32
CA ASN A 82 3.85 4.23 14.71
C ASN A 82 4.35 5.66 14.81
N GLU A 83 3.98 6.36 15.89
CA GLU A 83 4.52 7.67 16.20
C GLU A 83 4.75 7.81 17.69
N TYR A 84 5.95 8.23 18.05
CA TYR A 84 6.29 8.59 19.43
C TYR A 84 6.05 10.08 19.66
N ILE A 85 5.25 10.40 20.66
CA ILE A 85 4.97 11.76 21.09
C ILE A 85 5.69 11.98 22.43
N SER A 86 6.59 12.95 22.42
CA SER A 86 7.35 13.32 23.60
C SER A 86 6.43 13.83 24.71
N ARG A 87 6.91 13.76 25.93
CA ARG A 87 6.20 14.11 27.15
C ARG A 87 5.43 15.42 27.03
N GLN A 88 4.13 15.34 27.22
CA GLN A 88 3.20 16.49 27.21
C GLN A 88 2.10 16.30 28.26
N THR A 89 1.43 17.39 28.61
CA THR A 89 0.33 17.37 29.55
C THR A 89 -0.99 17.27 28.80
N LEU A 90 -1.74 16.19 29.06
CA LEU A 90 -3.05 15.93 28.48
C LEU A 90 -4.14 16.25 29.49
N PRO A 91 -5.12 17.09 29.16
CA PRO A 91 -6.31 17.28 30.00
C PRO A 91 -7.19 16.02 29.95
N ILE A 92 -7.46 15.40 31.09
CA ILE A 92 -8.37 14.26 31.20
C ILE A 92 -9.77 14.75 31.58
N SER A 93 -9.87 15.78 32.44
CA SER A 93 -11.09 16.41 32.84
C SER A 93 -10.84 17.87 33.24
N ASN A 94 -11.89 18.60 33.57
CA ASN A 94 -11.77 20.02 34.04
C ASN A 94 -10.85 20.19 35.23
N SER A 95 -10.59 19.13 36.03
CA SER A 95 -9.79 19.17 37.25
C SER A 95 -8.62 18.19 37.29
N ALA A 96 -8.38 17.42 36.21
CA ALA A 96 -7.31 16.42 36.13
C ALA A 96 -6.55 16.49 34.83
N ALA A 97 -5.23 16.44 34.93
CA ALA A 97 -4.33 16.36 33.75
C ALA A 97 -3.27 15.27 33.98
N LEU A 98 -2.89 14.60 32.91
CA LEU A 98 -1.83 13.60 32.89
C LEU A 98 -0.65 14.13 32.10
N THR A 99 0.53 14.13 32.73
CA THR A 99 1.80 14.48 32.01
C THR A 99 2.58 13.22 31.74
N THR A 100 2.64 12.82 30.48
CA THR A 100 3.32 11.60 30.03
C THR A 100 3.77 11.71 28.58
N ASP A 101 4.63 10.78 28.16
CA ASP A 101 4.89 10.46 26.75
C ASP A 101 3.87 9.46 26.24
N GLN A 102 3.71 9.38 24.91
CA GLN A 102 2.75 8.51 24.26
C GLN A 102 3.39 7.80 23.07
N GLN A 103 3.01 6.54 22.88
CA GLN A 103 3.29 5.78 21.67
C GLN A 103 1.98 5.55 20.93
N HIS A 104 1.81 6.21 19.81
CA HIS A 104 0.68 5.98 18.92
C HIS A 104 1.00 4.88 17.91
N SER A 105 0.02 4.02 17.65
CA SER A 105 0.11 2.96 16.66
C SER A 105 -1.20 2.84 15.88
N VAL A 106 -1.09 2.73 14.57
CA VAL A 106 -2.22 2.47 13.66
C VAL A 106 -1.91 1.21 12.88
N PHE A 107 -2.55 0.12 13.25
CA PHE A 107 -2.55 -1.13 12.49
C PHE A 107 -3.69 -1.11 11.48
N GLN A 108 -3.42 -1.49 10.24
CA GLN A 108 -4.40 -1.60 9.17
C GLN A 108 -4.31 -2.99 8.53
N LEU A 109 -5.48 -3.56 8.24
CA LEU A 109 -5.64 -4.86 7.56
C LEU A 109 -6.66 -4.71 6.43
N PRO A 110 -6.29 -4.11 5.29
CA PRO A 110 -7.15 -4.06 4.14
C PRO A 110 -7.15 -5.39 3.37
N PHE A 111 -8.33 -5.79 2.89
CA PHE A 111 -8.54 -6.96 2.08
C PHE A 111 -9.71 -6.77 1.14
N GLY A 112 -9.73 -7.53 0.04
CA GLY A 112 -10.80 -7.41 -0.95
C GLY A 112 -10.39 -7.92 -2.33
N PHE A 113 -10.92 -7.27 -3.34
CA PHE A 113 -10.69 -7.59 -4.74
C PHE A 113 -9.55 -6.75 -5.31
N ALA A 114 -8.75 -7.38 -6.16
CA ALA A 114 -7.70 -6.74 -6.94
C ALA A 114 -7.94 -6.95 -8.43
N THR A 115 -7.63 -5.96 -9.22
CA THR A 115 -7.64 -6.06 -10.68
C THR A 115 -6.35 -5.48 -11.23
N HIS A 116 -5.75 -6.16 -12.22
CA HIS A 116 -4.60 -5.65 -12.95
C HIS A 116 -4.87 -5.64 -14.45
N TYR A 117 -4.46 -4.56 -15.09
CA TYR A 117 -4.34 -4.49 -16.54
C TYR A 117 -2.87 -4.43 -16.90
N ARG A 118 -2.33 -5.52 -17.50
CA ARG A 118 -0.95 -5.59 -17.95
C ARG A 118 -0.82 -5.07 -19.37
N PHE A 119 0.30 -4.43 -19.65
CA PHE A 119 0.61 -3.88 -20.98
C PHE A 119 1.47 -4.79 -21.84
N SER A 120 2.01 -5.86 -21.26
CA SER A 120 2.87 -6.82 -21.93
C SER A 120 2.83 -8.16 -21.19
N ASP A 121 2.94 -9.26 -21.93
CA ASP A 121 3.00 -10.64 -21.43
C ASP A 121 4.41 -11.24 -21.50
N GLY A 122 5.43 -10.44 -21.81
CA GLY A 122 6.83 -10.85 -21.88
C GLY A 122 7.50 -11.01 -20.51
N ALA A 123 8.84 -11.05 -20.52
CA ALA A 123 9.65 -11.14 -19.30
C ALA A 123 9.50 -9.92 -18.37
N CYS A 124 9.11 -8.79 -18.90
CA CYS A 124 8.80 -7.58 -18.15
C CYS A 124 7.33 -7.23 -18.41
N GLN A 125 6.52 -7.28 -17.34
CA GLN A 125 5.07 -7.10 -17.39
C GLN A 125 4.66 -5.87 -16.57
N PRO A 126 4.76 -4.66 -17.14
CA PRO A 126 4.23 -3.47 -16.52
C PRO A 126 2.70 -3.54 -16.48
N TYR A 127 2.11 -3.06 -15.38
CA TYR A 127 0.67 -3.05 -15.20
C TYR A 127 0.19 -1.81 -14.45
N ILE A 128 -1.10 -1.54 -14.59
CA ILE A 128 -1.85 -0.69 -13.68
C ILE A 128 -2.85 -1.55 -12.94
N GLY A 129 -3.06 -1.27 -11.66
CA GLY A 129 -3.94 -2.05 -10.79
C GLY A 129 -4.86 -1.17 -9.97
N LEU A 130 -5.95 -1.78 -9.53
CA LEU A 130 -6.89 -1.19 -8.59
C LEU A 130 -7.33 -2.24 -7.58
N LYS A 131 -7.21 -1.89 -6.30
CA LYS A 131 -7.67 -2.71 -5.18
C LYS A 131 -8.86 -2.05 -4.52
N LEU A 132 -9.93 -2.82 -4.30
CA LEU A 132 -11.17 -2.37 -3.66
C LEU A 132 -11.57 -3.36 -2.58
N GLY A 133 -11.95 -2.88 -1.41
CA GLY A 133 -12.35 -3.77 -0.34
C GLY A 133 -12.71 -3.09 0.96
N ALA A 134 -12.56 -3.84 2.05
CA ALA A 134 -12.72 -3.36 3.41
C ALA A 134 -11.36 -3.17 4.06
N ASN A 135 -11.27 -2.25 5.00
CA ASN A 135 -10.12 -2.05 5.85
C ASN A 135 -10.54 -2.15 7.31
N TYR A 136 -9.96 -3.11 8.02
CA TYR A 136 -10.01 -3.14 9.48
C TYR A 136 -8.84 -2.33 10.03
N THR A 137 -9.12 -1.36 10.89
CA THR A 137 -8.11 -0.52 11.52
C THR A 137 -8.21 -0.61 13.02
N LYS A 138 -7.06 -0.81 13.67
CA LYS A 138 -6.91 -0.70 15.12
C LYS A 138 -5.98 0.46 15.41
N MET A 139 -6.50 1.44 16.13
CA MET A 139 -5.76 2.55 16.71
C MET A 139 -5.42 2.23 18.15
N SER A 140 -4.20 2.48 18.59
CA SER A 140 -3.82 2.42 19.99
C SER A 140 -2.94 3.58 20.38
N SER A 141 -3.13 4.06 21.60
CA SER A 141 -2.24 5.00 22.28
C SER A 141 -1.80 4.38 23.60
N ASP A 142 -0.50 4.14 23.71
CA ASP A 142 0.12 3.58 24.90
C ASP A 142 0.77 4.73 25.69
N PHE A 143 0.42 4.86 26.95
CA PHE A 143 0.99 5.86 27.84
C PHE A 143 1.17 5.28 29.24
N TYR A 144 2.42 5.23 29.69
CA TYR A 144 2.85 4.61 30.93
C TYR A 144 2.38 3.15 31.02
N ILE A 145 1.37 2.82 31.85
CA ILE A 145 0.79 1.47 32.02
C ILE A 145 -0.60 1.34 31.37
N TYR A 146 -1.09 2.40 30.74
CA TYR A 146 -2.42 2.43 30.14
C TYR A 146 -2.32 2.34 28.64
N GLU A 147 -3.22 1.56 28.05
CA GLU A 147 -3.45 1.49 26.61
C GLU A 147 -4.91 1.84 26.31
N VAL A 148 -5.13 2.80 25.45
CA VAL A 148 -6.46 3.12 24.91
C VAL A 148 -6.51 2.70 23.45
N LYS A 149 -7.56 1.97 23.09
CA LYS A 149 -7.76 1.39 21.75
C LYS A 149 -9.09 1.80 21.18
N ASP A 150 -9.10 1.97 19.86
CA ASP A 150 -10.31 2.06 19.07
C ASP A 150 -10.17 1.20 17.81
N ASN A 151 -11.24 0.49 17.44
CA ASN A 151 -11.25 -0.40 16.28
C ASN A 151 -12.35 0.05 15.33
N THR A 152 -12.01 0.22 14.08
CA THR A 152 -12.96 0.70 13.08
C THR A 152 -12.88 -0.09 11.78
N TRP A 153 -14.00 -0.08 11.05
CA TRP A 153 -14.09 -0.62 9.72
C TRP A 153 -14.33 0.51 8.72
N GLY A 154 -13.75 0.40 7.55
CA GLY A 154 -13.91 1.37 6.48
C GLY A 154 -13.85 0.73 5.11
N PHE A 155 -14.25 1.49 4.11
CA PHE A 155 -14.03 1.15 2.71
C PHE A 155 -12.59 1.46 2.32
N TYR A 156 -11.98 0.60 1.50
CA TYR A 156 -10.61 0.71 1.02
C TYR A 156 -10.55 0.79 -0.49
N VAL A 157 -9.78 1.74 -0.99
CA VAL A 157 -9.43 1.85 -2.40
C VAL A 157 -7.95 2.14 -2.55
N SER A 158 -7.29 1.43 -3.48
CA SER A 158 -5.86 1.61 -3.70
C SER A 158 -5.52 1.41 -5.18
N PRO A 159 -5.38 2.49 -5.96
CA PRO A 159 -4.75 2.44 -7.25
C PRO A 159 -3.24 2.16 -7.10
N GLU A 160 -2.70 1.38 -8.04
CA GLU A 160 -1.28 1.05 -8.08
C GLU A 160 -0.75 0.98 -9.51
N VAL A 161 0.55 1.19 -9.62
CA VAL A 161 1.32 1.01 -10.86
C VAL A 161 2.50 0.13 -10.51
N GLY A 162 2.68 -0.94 -11.25
CA GLY A 162 3.73 -1.90 -10.92
C GLY A 162 4.30 -2.61 -12.15
N VAL A 163 5.26 -3.47 -11.88
CA VAL A 163 5.91 -4.31 -12.87
C VAL A 163 6.28 -5.65 -12.25
N ASN A 164 5.93 -6.74 -12.94
CA ASN A 164 6.45 -8.06 -12.69
C ASN A 164 7.60 -8.32 -13.67
N ILE A 165 8.74 -8.76 -13.16
CA ILE A 165 9.95 -9.02 -13.95
C ILE A 165 10.36 -10.47 -13.74
N TYR A 166 10.33 -11.26 -14.81
CA TYR A 166 10.71 -12.68 -14.84
C TYR A 166 12.03 -12.85 -15.60
N PRO A 167 13.20 -12.76 -14.92
CA PRO A 167 14.49 -12.71 -15.57
C PRO A 167 14.96 -14.05 -16.13
N TRP A 168 14.47 -15.17 -15.57
CA TRP A 168 14.93 -16.51 -15.96
C TRP A 168 13.83 -17.32 -16.65
N THR A 169 13.14 -18.13 -15.98
CA THR A 169 12.05 -18.92 -16.56
C THR A 169 10.82 -18.88 -15.66
N ASN A 170 9.79 -18.38 -16.15
CA ASN A 170 8.39 -18.75 -16.13
C ASN A 170 7.66 -18.95 -14.80
N SER A 171 8.32 -19.06 -13.65
CA SER A 171 7.59 -19.37 -12.41
C SER A 171 7.90 -18.41 -11.26
N ILE A 172 9.06 -17.77 -11.27
CA ILE A 172 9.45 -16.88 -10.17
C ILE A 172 10.06 -15.61 -10.76
N GLY A 173 9.57 -14.46 -10.34
CA GLY A 173 10.03 -13.15 -10.74
C GLY A 173 10.08 -12.17 -9.58
N PHE A 174 10.46 -10.95 -9.88
CA PHE A 174 10.43 -9.82 -8.96
C PHE A 174 9.18 -9.00 -9.19
N HIS A 175 8.56 -8.56 -8.13
CA HIS A 175 7.45 -7.62 -8.16
C HIS A 175 7.86 -6.27 -7.57
N LEU A 176 7.53 -5.20 -8.27
CA LEU A 176 7.73 -3.82 -7.83
C LEU A 176 6.46 -3.04 -8.12
N ALA A 177 5.93 -2.33 -7.13
CA ALA A 177 4.78 -1.46 -7.31
C ALA A 177 4.86 -0.20 -6.46
N ALA A 178 4.32 0.89 -6.98
CA ALA A 178 4.01 2.09 -6.23
C ALA A 178 2.48 2.19 -6.12
N PHE A 179 1.98 2.56 -4.95
CA PHE A 179 0.55 2.64 -4.70
C PHE A 179 0.19 3.88 -3.89
N TYR A 180 -1.04 4.31 -4.07
CA TYR A 180 -1.73 5.21 -3.17
C TYR A 180 -2.90 4.46 -2.56
N SER A 181 -3.19 4.65 -1.28
CA SER A 181 -4.37 4.06 -0.66
C SER A 181 -5.19 5.11 0.09
N TYR A 182 -6.48 4.95 -0.01
CA TYR A 182 -7.48 5.73 0.71
C TYR A 182 -8.40 4.80 1.47
N SER A 183 -8.69 5.13 2.72
CA SER A 183 -9.64 4.40 3.54
C SER A 183 -10.53 5.35 4.33
N THR A 184 -11.82 5.01 4.43
CA THR A 184 -12.85 5.81 5.09
C THR A 184 -12.94 5.54 6.59
N ASN A 185 -12.00 4.83 7.18
CA ASN A 185 -11.98 4.55 8.61
C ASN A 185 -11.98 5.84 9.41
N LYS A 186 -12.82 5.86 10.44
CA LYS A 186 -12.92 6.95 11.40
C LYS A 186 -12.75 6.37 12.79
N GLY A 187 -12.00 7.05 13.63
CA GLY A 187 -11.78 6.63 15.01
C GLY A 187 -11.37 7.79 15.89
N THR A 188 -11.61 7.66 17.18
CA THR A 188 -11.23 8.65 18.18
C THR A 188 -10.51 7.95 19.31
N VAL A 189 -9.28 8.36 19.57
CA VAL A 189 -8.49 7.91 20.71
C VAL A 189 -8.10 9.13 21.51
N PHE A 190 -8.64 9.27 22.73
CA PHE A 190 -8.53 10.50 23.52
C PHE A 190 -9.03 11.75 22.78
N ASN A 191 -8.15 12.74 22.63
CA ASN A 191 -8.39 13.99 21.93
C ASN A 191 -7.93 13.96 20.46
N TYR A 192 -7.60 12.77 19.94
CA TYR A 192 -7.14 12.59 18.57
C TYR A 192 -8.25 11.95 17.73
N ASP A 193 -8.79 12.74 16.81
CA ASP A 193 -9.78 12.30 15.86
C ASP A 193 -9.09 11.96 14.53
N MET A 194 -9.46 10.82 13.98
CA MET A 194 -9.04 10.38 12.66
C MET A 194 -10.26 10.22 11.77
N ASP A 195 -10.36 10.99 10.69
CA ASP A 195 -11.51 10.98 9.78
C ASP A 195 -11.29 10.11 8.55
N LYS A 196 -10.05 9.84 8.20
CA LYS A 196 -9.65 9.07 7.01
C LYS A 196 -8.20 8.63 7.13
N LEU A 197 -7.85 7.60 6.38
CA LEU A 197 -6.48 7.12 6.24
C LEU A 197 -6.05 7.20 4.79
N ASN A 198 -4.99 7.98 4.55
CA ASN A 198 -4.35 8.09 3.25
C ASN A 198 -2.90 7.65 3.40
N ASN A 199 -2.45 6.75 2.53
CA ASN A 199 -1.06 6.34 2.50
C ASN A 199 -0.54 6.37 1.06
N PHE A 200 0.70 6.74 0.91
CA PHE A 200 1.49 6.48 -0.28
C PHE A 200 2.58 5.49 0.07
N GLY A 201 2.92 4.60 -0.84
CA GLY A 201 3.95 3.61 -0.55
C GLY A 201 4.44 2.86 -1.77
N PHE A 202 5.31 1.92 -1.50
CA PHE A 202 5.80 0.99 -2.50
C PHE A 202 5.84 -0.44 -1.96
N ARG A 203 5.80 -1.38 -2.88
CA ARG A 203 5.90 -2.82 -2.64
C ARG A 203 7.09 -3.37 -3.38
N LEU A 204 7.80 -4.27 -2.73
CA LEU A 204 8.92 -5.00 -3.28
C LEU A 204 8.78 -6.46 -2.88
N GLY A 205 8.75 -7.36 -3.85
CA GLY A 205 8.50 -8.76 -3.54
C GLY A 205 8.79 -9.72 -4.65
N VAL A 206 8.13 -10.87 -4.56
CA VAL A 206 8.28 -12.00 -5.47
C VAL A 206 6.95 -12.23 -6.17
N ALA A 207 7.03 -12.38 -7.50
CA ALA A 207 5.92 -12.77 -8.36
C ALA A 207 6.06 -14.24 -8.76
N PHE A 208 4.92 -14.97 -8.75
CA PHE A 208 4.80 -16.39 -9.10
C PHE A 208 3.81 -16.60 -10.24
#